data_9c86ed1b358080b96f242976f31f4d04
#
_entry.id   9c86ed1b358080b96f242976f31f4d04
#
_cell.length_a   1.000
_cell.length_b   1.000
_cell.length_c   1.000
_cell.angle_alpha   90.00
_cell.angle_beta   90.00
_cell.angle_gamma   90.00
#
_symmetry.space_group_name_H-M   'P 1'
#
loop_
_entity.id
_entity.type
_entity.pdbx_description
1 polymer ?
#
loop_
_entity_poly.entity_id
_entity_poly.type
_entity_poly.pdbx_seq_one_letter_code
_entity_poly.pdbx_strand_id
1 'polypeptide(L)'
;YWQPNIAIRTESELWPNTLQSLSKKEIPIILVNGKVSDKSYNNWKKYPDFAYDIFNSLNLVLAKSNEEAQKFKILGANKVIPIGELKYACPPLPIDINFREKLKKQFTGRPVWIAASIHKGEEKYVINSHIYLKKIWPNILTVIAPRHIEFGKDLENQAKELNLKFENKRSGRLPNENSDIYFCDTFGELGTLYSIIPVVLIGKSFGNKKGGQNPLEPAQLGCQIIVGKHMENFKEITKRIIDKKIGMQVGSQEELNRSLELLLRKKVDRESIKNQLMEIDEEGR
;
A
#
# COMPACT_ATOMS: atom_id res chain seq x y z
N TYR A 1 19.59 -21.87 -23.34
CA TYR A 1 19.11 -22.64 -22.18
C TYR A 1 17.60 -22.56 -22.04
N TRP A 2 17.02 -21.35 -22.08
CA TRP A 2 15.59 -21.13 -21.94
C TRP A 2 14.98 -20.87 -23.30
N GLN A 3 13.99 -21.67 -23.70
CA GLN A 3 13.17 -21.47 -24.88
C GLN A 3 11.69 -21.44 -24.46
N PRO A 4 11.22 -20.35 -23.86
CA PRO A 4 9.83 -20.25 -23.43
C PRO A 4 8.93 -20.12 -24.66
N ASN A 5 7.71 -20.68 -24.58
CA ASN A 5 6.70 -20.53 -25.61
C ASN A 5 6.04 -19.14 -25.59
N ILE A 6 6.15 -18.44 -24.46
CA ILE A 6 5.59 -17.10 -24.24
C ILE A 6 6.37 -16.38 -23.15
N ALA A 7 6.54 -15.07 -23.26
CA ALA A 7 7.11 -14.20 -22.25
C ALA A 7 6.04 -13.27 -21.70
N ILE A 8 5.80 -13.34 -20.38
CA ILE A 8 4.90 -12.42 -19.66
C ILE A 8 5.74 -11.44 -18.88
N ARG A 9 5.52 -10.14 -19.13
CA ARG A 9 6.15 -9.03 -18.41
C ARG A 9 5.08 -8.28 -17.63
N THR A 10 5.47 -7.63 -16.54
CA THR A 10 4.52 -6.91 -15.69
C THR A 10 4.90 -5.45 -15.50
N GLU A 11 3.90 -4.61 -15.35
CA GLU A 11 4.04 -3.18 -15.02
C GLU A 11 4.89 -2.40 -16.04
N SER A 12 6.06 -1.89 -15.62
CA SER A 12 6.98 -1.09 -16.44
C SER A 12 8.31 -1.81 -16.76
N GLU A 13 8.32 -3.14 -16.70
CA GLU A 13 9.51 -3.96 -16.94
C GLU A 13 9.82 -4.08 -18.45
N LEU A 14 10.06 -2.92 -19.06
CA LEU A 14 10.36 -2.74 -20.49
C LEU A 14 11.87 -2.65 -20.73
N TRP A 15 12.53 -3.80 -20.70
CA TRP A 15 13.98 -3.93 -20.90
C TRP A 15 14.29 -4.13 -22.38
N PRO A 16 14.80 -3.10 -23.13
CA PRO A 16 14.90 -3.15 -24.58
C PRO A 16 15.65 -4.37 -25.10
N ASN A 17 16.81 -4.67 -24.54
CA ASN A 17 17.65 -5.78 -24.96
C ASN A 17 16.93 -7.13 -24.79
N THR A 18 16.14 -7.29 -23.72
CA THR A 18 15.36 -8.51 -23.50
C THR A 18 14.21 -8.62 -24.50
N LEU A 19 13.49 -7.53 -24.75
CA LEU A 19 12.39 -7.49 -25.69
C LEU A 19 12.87 -7.79 -27.11
N GLN A 20 13.96 -7.18 -27.54
CA GLN A 20 14.59 -7.46 -28.85
C GLN A 20 15.05 -8.91 -28.96
N SER A 21 15.66 -9.47 -27.90
CA SER A 21 16.11 -10.87 -27.92
C SER A 21 14.97 -11.86 -28.02
N LEU A 22 13.84 -11.59 -27.37
CA LEU A 22 12.63 -12.39 -27.43
C LEU A 22 12.00 -12.27 -28.84
N SER A 23 11.86 -11.05 -29.35
CA SER A 23 11.31 -10.79 -30.68
C SER A 23 12.11 -11.47 -31.79
N LYS A 24 13.45 -11.42 -31.75
CA LYS A 24 14.33 -12.11 -32.69
C LYS A 24 14.17 -13.63 -32.66
N LYS A 25 13.69 -14.19 -31.55
CA LYS A 25 13.40 -15.62 -31.40
C LYS A 25 11.93 -15.96 -31.65
N GLU A 26 11.15 -15.01 -32.13
CA GLU A 26 9.70 -15.14 -32.38
C GLU A 26 8.90 -15.60 -31.16
N ILE A 27 9.40 -15.29 -29.94
CA ILE A 27 8.72 -15.60 -28.69
C ILE A 27 7.67 -14.53 -28.41
N PRO A 28 6.37 -14.87 -28.35
CA PRO A 28 5.32 -13.91 -28.06
C PRO A 28 5.51 -13.20 -26.73
N ILE A 29 5.34 -11.87 -26.71
CA ILE A 29 5.52 -11.04 -25.53
C ILE A 29 4.20 -10.39 -25.12
N ILE A 30 3.74 -10.67 -23.90
CA ILE A 30 2.57 -10.03 -23.31
C ILE A 30 3.02 -9.14 -22.14
N LEU A 31 2.62 -7.88 -22.17
CA LEU A 31 2.78 -6.97 -21.03
C LEU A 31 1.47 -6.89 -20.26
N VAL A 32 1.50 -7.26 -18.98
CA VAL A 32 0.34 -7.24 -18.07
C VAL A 32 0.47 -6.08 -17.08
N ASN A 33 -0.65 -5.41 -16.78
CA ASN A 33 -0.70 -4.21 -15.93
C ASN A 33 0.26 -3.11 -16.43
N GLY A 34 0.31 -2.95 -17.77
CA GLY A 34 1.26 -2.06 -18.44
C GLY A 34 1.09 -0.61 -18.01
N LYS A 35 2.20 0.01 -17.63
CA LYS A 35 2.28 1.45 -17.33
C LYS A 35 3.61 2.03 -17.80
N VAL A 36 3.60 3.29 -18.18
CA VAL A 36 4.79 4.07 -18.55
C VAL A 36 4.75 5.40 -17.80
N SER A 37 5.70 5.64 -16.89
CA SER A 37 5.76 6.92 -16.19
C SER A 37 5.92 8.08 -17.17
N ASP A 38 5.43 9.28 -16.83
CA ASP A 38 5.53 10.46 -17.69
C ASP A 38 6.98 10.79 -18.06
N LYS A 39 7.90 10.62 -17.11
CA LYS A 39 9.35 10.76 -17.36
C LYS A 39 9.83 9.76 -18.41
N SER A 40 9.45 8.49 -18.29
CA SER A 40 9.83 7.43 -19.23
C SER A 40 9.19 7.66 -20.59
N TYR A 41 7.90 8.00 -20.63
CA TYR A 41 7.17 8.33 -21.86
C TYR A 41 7.84 9.47 -22.62
N ASN A 42 8.17 10.58 -21.95
CA ASN A 42 8.85 11.72 -22.56
C ASN A 42 10.26 11.37 -23.05
N ASN A 43 10.95 10.45 -22.39
CA ASN A 43 12.25 9.98 -22.85
C ASN A 43 12.13 9.10 -24.10
N TRP A 44 11.17 8.18 -24.16
CA TRP A 44 10.93 7.36 -25.33
C TRP A 44 10.57 8.20 -26.57
N LYS A 45 9.78 9.24 -26.41
CA LYS A 45 9.42 10.16 -27.50
C LYS A 45 10.59 10.90 -28.14
N LYS A 46 11.74 10.99 -27.48
CA LYS A 46 12.96 11.59 -28.06
C LYS A 46 13.59 10.69 -29.14
N TYR A 47 13.27 9.40 -29.15
CA TYR A 47 13.81 8.41 -30.06
C TYR A 47 12.67 7.59 -30.67
N PRO A 48 11.86 8.20 -31.56
CA PRO A 48 10.58 7.61 -32.01
C PRO A 48 10.74 6.28 -32.74
N ASP A 49 11.73 6.16 -33.62
CA ASP A 49 11.99 4.92 -34.38
C ASP A 49 12.39 3.77 -33.45
N PHE A 50 13.28 4.06 -32.51
CA PHE A 50 13.70 3.07 -31.51
C PHE A 50 12.56 2.67 -30.57
N ALA A 51 11.74 3.65 -30.15
CA ALA A 51 10.55 3.37 -29.37
C ALA A 51 9.58 2.46 -30.15
N TYR A 52 9.31 2.81 -31.39
CA TYR A 52 8.43 2.00 -32.25
C TYR A 52 8.91 0.55 -32.34
N ASP A 53 10.19 0.31 -32.63
CA ASP A 53 10.75 -1.03 -32.72
C ASP A 53 10.56 -1.85 -31.43
N ILE A 54 10.75 -1.21 -30.27
CA ILE A 54 10.60 -1.85 -28.97
C ILE A 54 9.13 -2.15 -28.67
N PHE A 55 8.25 -1.14 -28.79
CA PHE A 55 6.85 -1.29 -28.41
C PHE A 55 6.05 -2.11 -29.41
N ASN A 56 6.41 -2.08 -30.70
CA ASN A 56 5.81 -2.93 -31.74
C ASN A 56 6.15 -4.43 -31.54
N SER A 57 7.24 -4.75 -30.83
CA SER A 57 7.57 -6.14 -30.48
C SER A 57 6.64 -6.77 -29.45
N LEU A 58 5.81 -5.96 -28.77
CA LEU A 58 4.82 -6.45 -27.82
C LEU A 58 3.60 -6.98 -28.55
N ASN A 59 3.34 -8.29 -28.46
CA ASN A 59 2.19 -8.93 -29.10
C ASN A 59 0.86 -8.53 -28.48
N LEU A 60 0.87 -8.21 -27.16
CA LEU A 60 -0.31 -7.73 -26.43
C LEU A 60 0.13 -6.89 -25.23
N VAL A 61 -0.51 -5.74 -25.08
CA VAL A 61 -0.39 -4.90 -23.89
C VAL A 61 -1.74 -4.83 -23.19
N LEU A 62 -1.80 -5.35 -21.98
CA LEU A 62 -2.92 -5.18 -21.05
C LEU A 62 -2.60 -3.98 -20.17
N ALA A 63 -3.06 -2.80 -20.58
CA ALA A 63 -2.71 -1.54 -19.96
C ALA A 63 -3.52 -1.29 -18.67
N LYS A 64 -2.88 -0.68 -17.69
CA LYS A 64 -3.46 -0.34 -16.39
C LYS A 64 -4.66 0.61 -16.47
N SER A 65 -4.71 1.50 -17.48
CA SER A 65 -5.77 2.50 -17.65
C SER A 65 -5.89 2.91 -19.11
N ASN A 66 -6.96 3.64 -19.44
CA ASN A 66 -7.13 4.23 -20.77
C ASN A 66 -5.99 5.21 -21.11
N GLU A 67 -5.51 5.99 -20.13
CA GLU A 67 -4.39 6.91 -20.31
C GLU A 67 -3.11 6.16 -20.68
N GLU A 68 -2.79 5.08 -19.93
CA GLU A 68 -1.63 4.25 -20.21
C GLU A 68 -1.77 3.55 -21.58
N ALA A 69 -2.97 3.08 -21.93
CA ALA A 69 -3.22 2.47 -23.24
C ALA A 69 -2.91 3.45 -24.38
N GLN A 70 -3.25 4.72 -24.25
CA GLN A 70 -2.91 5.74 -25.25
C GLN A 70 -1.40 5.96 -25.34
N LYS A 71 -0.68 6.03 -24.20
CA LYS A 71 0.78 6.15 -24.21
C LYS A 71 1.43 4.99 -24.97
N PHE A 72 1.01 3.75 -24.72
CA PHE A 72 1.53 2.57 -25.43
C PHE A 72 1.27 2.62 -26.93
N LYS A 73 0.06 3.01 -27.36
CA LYS A 73 -0.28 3.16 -28.78
C LYS A 73 0.59 4.21 -29.47
N ILE A 74 0.79 5.37 -28.82
CA ILE A 74 1.64 6.44 -29.37
C ILE A 74 3.09 5.99 -29.49
N LEU A 75 3.58 5.12 -28.59
CA LEU A 75 4.94 4.58 -28.62
C LEU A 75 5.13 3.43 -29.63
N GLY A 76 4.04 2.96 -30.29
CA GLY A 76 4.11 1.96 -31.36
C GLY A 76 3.56 0.58 -31.02
N ALA A 77 2.94 0.37 -29.86
CA ALA A 77 2.32 -0.90 -29.54
C ALA A 77 1.02 -1.11 -30.34
N ASN A 78 0.91 -2.25 -31.05
CA ASN A 78 -0.22 -2.52 -31.94
C ASN A 78 -1.49 -2.95 -31.22
N LYS A 79 -1.39 -3.92 -30.32
CA LYS A 79 -2.54 -4.49 -29.63
C LYS A 79 -2.53 -4.07 -28.16
N VAL A 80 -3.33 -3.08 -27.82
CA VAL A 80 -3.41 -2.52 -26.46
C VAL A 80 -4.85 -2.54 -25.98
N ILE A 81 -5.08 -3.19 -24.84
CA ILE A 81 -6.38 -3.30 -24.18
C ILE A 81 -6.26 -2.72 -22.78
N PRO A 82 -7.03 -1.69 -22.42
CA PRO A 82 -7.11 -1.24 -21.04
C PRO A 82 -7.92 -2.25 -20.21
N ILE A 83 -7.33 -2.73 -19.11
CA ILE A 83 -7.96 -3.76 -18.25
C ILE A 83 -8.18 -3.29 -16.81
N GLY A 84 -7.80 -2.05 -16.48
CA GLY A 84 -7.79 -1.58 -15.10
C GLY A 84 -6.52 -1.99 -14.34
N GLU A 85 -6.44 -1.63 -13.07
CA GLU A 85 -5.32 -1.94 -12.18
C GLU A 85 -5.44 -3.38 -11.67
N LEU A 86 -4.49 -4.25 -12.02
CA LEU A 86 -4.48 -5.66 -11.61
C LEU A 86 -4.52 -5.86 -10.08
N LYS A 87 -4.04 -4.88 -9.32
CA LYS A 87 -4.08 -4.92 -7.85
C LYS A 87 -5.48 -5.00 -7.27
N TYR A 88 -6.51 -4.52 -7.98
CA TYR A 88 -7.90 -4.68 -7.56
C TYR A 88 -8.36 -6.15 -7.55
N ALA A 89 -7.81 -6.97 -8.44
CA ALA A 89 -8.13 -8.39 -8.52
C ALA A 89 -7.35 -9.27 -7.54
N CYS A 90 -6.43 -8.68 -6.74
CA CYS A 90 -5.69 -9.45 -5.76
C CYS A 90 -6.60 -9.86 -4.59
N PRO A 91 -6.52 -11.13 -4.13
CA PRO A 91 -7.27 -11.54 -2.95
C PRO A 91 -6.80 -10.77 -1.71
N PRO A 92 -7.65 -10.65 -0.67
CA PRO A 92 -7.24 -10.08 0.60
C PRO A 92 -6.01 -10.78 1.18
N LEU A 93 -5.21 -10.04 1.94
CA LEU A 93 -4.03 -10.59 2.60
C LEU A 93 -4.40 -11.79 3.52
N PRO A 94 -3.53 -12.81 3.59
CA PRO A 94 -3.77 -13.98 4.42
C PRO A 94 -3.82 -13.61 5.91
N ILE A 95 -4.61 -14.35 6.68
CA ILE A 95 -4.81 -14.14 8.11
C ILE A 95 -4.33 -15.36 8.86
N ASP A 96 -3.37 -15.20 9.77
CA ASP A 96 -3.02 -16.20 10.77
C ASP A 96 -4.06 -16.17 11.90
N ILE A 97 -4.93 -17.17 11.91
CA ILE A 97 -6.02 -17.27 12.87
C ILE A 97 -5.51 -17.39 14.31
N ASN A 98 -4.44 -18.18 14.54
CA ASN A 98 -3.88 -18.37 15.87
C ASN A 98 -3.28 -17.08 16.43
N PHE A 99 -2.51 -16.38 15.61
CA PHE A 99 -1.93 -15.10 15.99
C PHE A 99 -3.02 -14.04 16.20
N ARG A 100 -4.03 -14.01 15.33
CA ARG A 100 -5.19 -13.12 15.45
C ARG A 100 -5.89 -13.27 16.81
N GLU A 101 -6.22 -14.48 17.23
CA GLU A 101 -6.94 -14.71 18.50
C GLU A 101 -6.07 -14.34 19.72
N LYS A 102 -4.75 -14.54 19.64
CA LYS A 102 -3.81 -14.08 20.68
C LYS A 102 -3.83 -12.56 20.80
N LEU A 103 -3.68 -11.84 19.67
CA LEU A 103 -3.69 -10.37 19.65
C LEU A 103 -5.04 -9.79 20.08
N LYS A 104 -6.13 -10.38 19.63
CA LYS A 104 -7.48 -9.92 19.95
C LYS A 104 -7.74 -9.87 21.47
N LYS A 105 -7.22 -10.84 22.22
CA LYS A 105 -7.27 -10.83 23.70
C LYS A 105 -6.52 -9.64 24.29
N GLN A 106 -5.38 -9.25 23.71
CA GLN A 106 -4.55 -8.12 24.18
C GLN A 106 -5.10 -6.75 23.78
N PHE A 107 -5.97 -6.72 22.76
CA PHE A 107 -6.60 -5.49 22.28
C PHE A 107 -7.95 -5.19 22.92
N THR A 108 -8.52 -6.17 23.63
CA THR A 108 -9.84 -6.03 24.28
C THR A 108 -9.84 -4.91 25.31
N GLY A 109 -10.85 -4.04 25.26
CA GLY A 109 -11.07 -2.98 26.23
C GLY A 109 -10.18 -1.73 26.05
N ARG A 110 -9.43 -1.63 24.95
CA ARG A 110 -8.57 -0.46 24.66
C ARG A 110 -8.70 -0.02 23.20
N PRO A 111 -8.56 1.29 22.90
CA PRO A 111 -8.42 1.75 21.52
C PRO A 111 -7.11 1.26 20.92
N VAL A 112 -7.18 0.76 19.66
CA VAL A 112 -6.00 0.31 18.91
C VAL A 112 -6.06 0.84 17.50
N TRP A 113 -4.95 1.35 17.01
CA TRP A 113 -4.75 1.73 15.62
C TRP A 113 -3.37 1.30 15.13
N ILE A 114 -3.19 1.26 13.80
CA ILE A 114 -1.93 0.83 13.20
C ILE A 114 -1.39 1.86 12.22
N ALA A 115 -0.08 2.10 12.29
CA ALA A 115 0.70 2.75 11.27
C ALA A 115 1.42 1.67 10.45
N ALA A 116 0.94 1.42 9.23
CA ALA A 116 1.35 0.28 8.42
C ALA A 116 2.33 0.66 7.33
N SER A 117 3.39 -0.14 7.19
CA SER A 117 4.44 0.02 6.18
C SER A 117 5.11 1.41 6.21
N ILE A 118 5.36 1.93 7.41
CA ILE A 118 5.99 3.24 7.59
C ILE A 118 7.45 3.21 7.17
N HIS A 119 7.92 4.34 6.66
CA HIS A 119 9.31 4.58 6.27
C HIS A 119 10.00 5.51 7.26
N LYS A 120 11.34 5.46 7.26
CA LYS A 120 12.16 6.35 8.09
C LYS A 120 11.82 7.82 7.84
N GLY A 121 11.55 8.55 8.93
CA GLY A 121 11.08 9.94 8.94
C GLY A 121 9.57 10.10 9.19
N GLU A 122 8.78 9.01 9.06
CA GLU A 122 7.34 9.04 9.37
C GLU A 122 7.05 8.71 10.84
N GLU A 123 7.97 8.03 11.52
CA GLU A 123 7.84 7.62 12.92
C GLU A 123 7.52 8.79 13.85
N LYS A 124 8.06 9.96 13.58
CA LYS A 124 7.77 11.17 14.37
C LYS A 124 6.29 11.54 14.38
N TYR A 125 5.62 11.40 13.22
CA TYR A 125 4.17 11.66 13.11
C TYR A 125 3.38 10.63 13.91
N VAL A 126 3.78 9.36 13.83
CA VAL A 126 3.13 8.24 14.53
C VAL A 126 3.28 8.38 16.04
N ILE A 127 4.50 8.62 16.52
CA ILE A 127 4.80 8.78 17.96
C ILE A 127 4.10 10.02 18.51
N ASN A 128 4.16 11.15 17.82
CA ASN A 128 3.46 12.37 18.25
C ASN A 128 1.94 12.15 18.32
N SER A 129 1.36 11.42 17.37
CA SER A 129 -0.06 11.05 17.44
C SER A 129 -0.35 10.13 18.61
N HIS A 130 0.53 9.16 18.90
CA HIS A 130 0.38 8.32 20.09
C HIS A 130 0.37 9.16 21.37
N ILE A 131 1.33 10.07 21.54
CA ILE A 131 1.43 10.95 22.72
C ILE A 131 0.18 11.84 22.85
N TYR A 132 -0.34 12.36 21.74
CA TYR A 132 -1.58 13.12 21.72
C TYR A 132 -2.78 12.27 22.18
N LEU A 133 -2.95 11.11 21.59
CA LEU A 133 -4.07 10.21 21.85
C LEU A 133 -4.02 9.60 23.25
N LYS A 134 -2.84 9.39 23.81
CA LYS A 134 -2.64 8.89 25.19
C LYS A 134 -3.19 9.84 26.25
N LYS A 135 -3.26 11.14 25.97
CA LYS A 135 -3.92 12.12 26.85
C LYS A 135 -5.44 11.93 26.91
N ILE A 136 -6.02 11.36 25.85
CA ILE A 136 -7.47 11.11 25.73
C ILE A 136 -7.79 9.70 26.22
N TRP A 137 -6.98 8.73 25.82
CA TRP A 137 -7.10 7.31 26.18
C TRP A 137 -5.77 6.81 26.79
N PRO A 138 -5.62 6.83 28.13
CA PRO A 138 -4.36 6.45 28.77
C PRO A 138 -3.88 5.03 28.45
N ASN A 139 -4.79 4.14 28.07
CA ASN A 139 -4.51 2.74 27.70
C ASN A 139 -4.45 2.50 26.18
N ILE A 140 -4.39 3.53 25.35
CA ILE A 140 -4.30 3.36 23.89
C ILE A 140 -3.07 2.55 23.49
N LEU A 141 -3.23 1.69 22.48
CA LEU A 141 -2.13 0.98 21.85
C LEU A 141 -1.93 1.45 20.41
N THR A 142 -0.70 1.80 20.09
CA THR A 142 -0.28 2.06 18.70
C THR A 142 0.52 0.87 18.18
N VAL A 143 0.03 0.23 17.13
CA VAL A 143 0.78 -0.80 16.40
C VAL A 143 1.59 -0.12 15.30
N ILE A 144 2.89 -0.44 15.21
CA ILE A 144 3.77 0.09 14.18
C ILE A 144 4.35 -1.08 13.40
N ALA A 145 4.03 -1.14 12.10
CA ALA A 145 4.61 -2.10 11.18
C ALA A 145 5.55 -1.35 10.21
N PRO A 146 6.87 -1.42 10.40
CA PRO A 146 7.82 -0.77 9.50
C PRO A 146 7.90 -1.48 8.15
N ARG A 147 8.13 -0.73 7.07
CA ARG A 147 8.36 -1.31 5.72
C ARG A 147 9.65 -2.12 5.64
N HIS A 148 10.68 -1.69 6.36
CA HIS A 148 11.99 -2.32 6.42
C HIS A 148 12.24 -2.77 7.86
N ILE A 149 12.46 -4.06 8.05
CA ILE A 149 12.61 -4.67 9.38
C ILE A 149 13.79 -4.08 10.14
N GLU A 150 14.86 -3.75 9.44
CA GLU A 150 16.06 -3.15 10.01
C GLU A 150 15.78 -1.83 10.75
N PHE A 151 14.74 -1.12 10.33
CA PHE A 151 14.29 0.11 10.98
C PHE A 151 13.70 -0.11 12.38
N GLY A 152 13.32 -1.33 12.72
CA GLY A 152 12.74 -1.67 14.03
C GLY A 152 13.60 -1.25 15.23
N LYS A 153 14.93 -1.41 15.14
CA LYS A 153 15.86 -1.00 16.21
C LYS A 153 15.87 0.52 16.45
N ASP A 154 15.81 1.32 15.39
CA ASP A 154 15.75 2.78 15.50
C ASP A 154 14.45 3.19 16.19
N LEU A 155 13.33 2.54 15.88
CA LEU A 155 12.03 2.79 16.50
C LEU A 155 12.02 2.43 17.99
N GLU A 156 12.63 1.31 18.37
CA GLU A 156 12.77 0.90 19.77
C GLU A 156 13.59 1.93 20.58
N ASN A 157 14.68 2.45 20.01
CA ASN A 157 15.51 3.46 20.65
C ASN A 157 14.73 4.76 20.89
N GLN A 158 13.99 5.23 19.90
CA GLN A 158 13.12 6.40 20.02
C GLN A 158 12.04 6.20 21.09
N ALA A 159 11.42 5.02 21.15
CA ALA A 159 10.44 4.72 22.19
C ALA A 159 11.05 4.76 23.59
N LYS A 160 12.28 4.23 23.75
CA LYS A 160 13.02 4.30 25.04
C LYS A 160 13.34 5.73 25.45
N GLU A 161 13.84 6.55 24.53
CA GLU A 161 14.13 7.97 24.76
C GLU A 161 12.91 8.76 25.27
N LEU A 162 11.73 8.36 24.79
CA LEU A 162 10.46 8.99 25.18
C LEU A 162 9.75 8.28 26.35
N ASN A 163 10.41 7.31 27.01
CA ASN A 163 9.86 6.51 28.11
C ASN A 163 8.54 5.81 27.74
N LEU A 164 8.36 5.41 26.47
CA LEU A 164 7.21 4.65 26.03
C LEU A 164 7.47 3.15 26.25
N LYS A 165 6.49 2.46 26.83
CA LYS A 165 6.54 1.01 27.05
C LYS A 165 6.20 0.31 25.74
N PHE A 166 7.03 -0.62 25.31
CA PHE A 166 6.80 -1.34 24.06
C PHE A 166 7.11 -2.82 24.15
N GLU A 167 6.49 -3.57 23.26
CA GLU A 167 6.83 -4.96 22.94
C GLU A 167 7.06 -5.08 21.43
N ASN A 168 7.79 -6.11 21.00
CA ASN A 168 8.02 -6.36 19.58
C ASN A 168 7.75 -7.81 19.20
N LYS A 169 7.27 -8.01 17.99
CA LYS A 169 6.93 -9.33 17.42
C LYS A 169 8.16 -10.21 17.27
N ARG A 170 9.28 -9.65 16.85
CA ARG A 170 10.54 -10.36 16.63
C ARG A 170 11.05 -11.08 17.88
N SER A 171 10.81 -10.53 19.06
CA SER A 171 11.17 -11.18 20.33
C SER A 171 10.17 -12.27 20.77
N GLY A 172 9.13 -12.51 19.98
CA GLY A 172 8.05 -13.44 20.32
C GLY A 172 7.06 -12.92 21.35
N ARG A 173 7.22 -11.66 21.79
CA ARG A 173 6.34 -11.06 22.80
C ARG A 173 5.08 -10.48 22.17
N LEU A 174 4.00 -10.55 22.92
CA LEU A 174 2.74 -9.88 22.60
C LEU A 174 2.63 -8.60 23.42
N PRO A 175 1.89 -7.58 22.94
CA PRO A 175 1.61 -6.40 23.76
C PRO A 175 0.78 -6.82 24.97
N ASN A 176 0.98 -6.14 26.08
CA ASN A 176 0.23 -6.32 27.31
C ASN A 176 -0.54 -5.03 27.67
N GLU A 177 -1.29 -5.04 28.76
CA GLU A 177 -2.11 -3.90 29.21
C GLU A 177 -1.31 -2.59 29.40
N ASN A 178 -0.02 -2.71 29.75
CA ASN A 178 0.88 -1.58 29.98
C ASN A 178 1.62 -1.12 28.72
N SER A 179 1.52 -1.84 27.61
CA SER A 179 2.22 -1.49 26.37
C SER A 179 1.60 -0.26 25.70
N ASP A 180 2.41 0.73 25.41
CA ASP A 180 2.07 1.93 24.62
C ASP A 180 2.17 1.63 23.13
N ILE A 181 3.25 0.92 22.74
CA ILE A 181 3.55 0.62 21.35
C ILE A 181 3.78 -0.89 21.18
N TYR A 182 3.30 -1.42 20.07
CA TYR A 182 3.64 -2.76 19.61
C TYR A 182 4.31 -2.68 18.23
N PHE A 183 5.58 -3.05 18.17
CA PHE A 183 6.31 -3.14 16.91
C PHE A 183 6.05 -4.49 16.26
N CYS A 184 5.39 -4.48 15.11
CA CYS A 184 5.21 -5.66 14.25
C CYS A 184 6.28 -5.64 13.17
N ASP A 185 7.49 -6.01 13.56
CA ASP A 185 8.74 -5.93 12.81
C ASP A 185 9.12 -7.26 12.15
N THR A 186 8.12 -7.95 11.61
CA THR A 186 8.23 -9.21 10.84
C THR A 186 7.40 -9.11 9.57
N PHE A 187 7.53 -10.06 8.65
CA PHE A 187 6.76 -10.10 7.41
C PHE A 187 5.55 -11.03 7.52
N GLY A 188 4.46 -10.67 6.80
CA GLY A 188 3.29 -11.53 6.63
C GLY A 188 2.14 -11.23 7.60
N GLU A 189 2.32 -10.34 8.58
CA GLU A 189 1.33 -10.10 9.64
C GLU A 189 0.25 -9.07 9.29
N LEU A 190 0.43 -8.25 8.25
CA LEU A 190 -0.49 -7.14 7.95
C LEU A 190 -1.94 -7.60 7.77
N GLY A 191 -2.17 -8.73 7.09
CA GLY A 191 -3.53 -9.26 6.94
C GLY A 191 -4.17 -9.59 8.28
N THR A 192 -3.41 -10.20 9.19
CA THR A 192 -3.87 -10.50 10.55
C THR A 192 -4.19 -9.22 11.33
N LEU A 193 -3.31 -8.23 11.30
CA LEU A 193 -3.48 -6.95 11.98
C LEU A 193 -4.70 -6.19 11.44
N TYR A 194 -4.84 -6.06 10.13
CA TYR A 194 -5.98 -5.39 9.50
C TYR A 194 -7.31 -6.08 9.81
N SER A 195 -7.31 -7.41 10.01
CA SER A 195 -8.53 -8.15 10.36
C SER A 195 -9.11 -7.76 11.72
N ILE A 196 -8.31 -7.20 12.64
CA ILE A 196 -8.71 -6.85 14.02
C ILE A 196 -8.57 -5.36 14.35
N ILE A 197 -7.65 -4.64 13.70
CA ILE A 197 -7.46 -3.20 13.94
C ILE A 197 -8.29 -2.40 12.93
N PRO A 198 -9.18 -1.52 13.41
CA PRO A 198 -10.15 -0.87 12.52
C PRO A 198 -9.61 0.38 11.80
N VAL A 199 -8.55 1.02 12.32
CA VAL A 199 -8.02 2.30 11.81
C VAL A 199 -6.57 2.14 11.41
N VAL A 200 -6.25 2.49 10.15
CA VAL A 200 -4.95 2.28 9.54
C VAL A 200 -4.41 3.59 8.95
N LEU A 201 -3.22 3.98 9.38
CA LEU A 201 -2.40 4.99 8.68
C LEU A 201 -1.50 4.28 7.68
N ILE A 202 -1.55 4.68 6.43
CA ILE A 202 -0.73 4.14 5.34
C ILE A 202 0.62 4.87 5.30
N GLY A 203 1.70 4.12 5.39
CA GLY A 203 3.07 4.65 5.33
C GLY A 203 3.49 5.09 3.91
N LYS A 204 4.66 5.72 3.83
CA LYS A 204 5.23 6.39 2.65
C LYS A 204 4.33 7.50 2.09
N SER A 205 3.42 7.99 2.92
CA SER A 205 2.45 9.03 2.56
C SER A 205 2.73 10.38 3.24
N PHE A 206 3.60 10.39 4.25
CA PHE A 206 4.05 11.57 4.99
C PHE A 206 5.55 11.86 4.78
N GLY A 207 5.95 13.10 5.08
CA GLY A 207 7.36 13.52 5.07
C GLY A 207 7.94 13.64 3.67
N ASN A 208 9.25 13.30 3.53
CA ASN A 208 10.02 13.54 2.30
C ASN A 208 9.96 12.37 1.29
N LYS A 209 9.54 11.19 1.73
CA LYS A 209 9.38 10.03 0.84
C LYS A 209 8.00 10.02 0.22
N LYS A 210 7.95 9.92 -1.10
CA LYS A 210 6.72 10.04 -1.89
C LYS A 210 6.27 8.69 -2.44
N GLY A 211 4.98 8.58 -2.74
CA GLY A 211 4.42 7.47 -3.50
C GLY A 211 3.33 6.69 -2.80
N GLY A 212 3.29 6.66 -1.46
CA GLY A 212 2.33 5.87 -0.70
C GLY A 212 2.56 4.36 -0.76
N GLN A 213 1.97 3.63 0.19
CA GLN A 213 1.80 2.18 0.17
C GLN A 213 0.36 1.82 -0.20
N ASN A 214 0.09 0.53 -0.41
CA ASN A 214 -1.19 0.05 -0.94
C ASN A 214 -2.35 0.25 0.05
N PRO A 215 -3.34 1.13 -0.23
CA PRO A 215 -4.49 1.34 0.64
C PRO A 215 -5.62 0.31 0.43
N LEU A 216 -5.55 -0.50 -0.65
CA LEU A 216 -6.56 -1.54 -0.91
C LEU A 216 -6.51 -2.67 0.10
N GLU A 217 -5.32 -3.10 0.49
CA GLU A 217 -5.14 -4.22 1.42
C GLU A 217 -5.93 -4.05 2.72
N PRO A 218 -5.82 -2.93 3.46
CA PRO A 218 -6.65 -2.73 4.64
C PRO A 218 -8.12 -2.45 4.30
N ALA A 219 -8.44 -1.81 3.15
CA ALA A 219 -9.82 -1.60 2.72
C ALA A 219 -10.56 -2.91 2.49
N GLN A 220 -9.94 -3.90 1.84
CA GLN A 220 -10.48 -5.25 1.63
C GLN A 220 -10.81 -5.97 2.94
N LEU A 221 -10.14 -5.61 4.03
CA LEU A 221 -10.40 -6.14 5.36
C LEU A 221 -11.31 -5.23 6.22
N GLY A 222 -11.91 -4.21 5.60
CA GLY A 222 -12.91 -3.34 6.23
C GLY A 222 -12.32 -2.32 7.19
N CYS A 223 -11.10 -1.84 6.95
CA CYS A 223 -10.49 -0.79 7.76
C CYS A 223 -10.83 0.62 7.26
N GLN A 224 -10.96 1.56 8.18
CA GLN A 224 -10.89 2.99 7.88
C GLN A 224 -9.44 3.40 7.63
N ILE A 225 -9.21 4.19 6.59
CA ILE A 225 -7.88 4.47 6.09
C ILE A 225 -7.54 5.94 6.26
N ILE A 226 -6.34 6.22 6.76
CA ILE A 226 -5.75 7.56 6.74
C ILE A 226 -4.52 7.51 5.85
N VAL A 227 -4.40 8.49 4.95
CA VAL A 227 -3.23 8.67 4.09
C VAL A 227 -2.69 10.08 4.21
N GLY A 228 -1.39 10.25 4.03
CA GLY A 228 -0.77 11.56 3.87
C GLY A 228 -0.93 12.14 2.46
N LYS A 229 -0.23 13.24 2.18
CA LYS A 229 -0.30 13.95 0.88
C LYS A 229 0.26 13.16 -0.29
N HIS A 230 1.18 12.23 -0.03
CA HIS A 230 2.00 11.57 -1.04
C HIS A 230 1.49 10.17 -1.37
N MET A 231 0.52 10.10 -2.27
CA MET A 231 -0.09 8.84 -2.74
C MET A 231 0.05 8.67 -4.26
N GLU A 232 1.14 9.14 -4.84
CA GLU A 232 1.34 9.19 -6.30
C GLU A 232 1.26 7.81 -6.96
N ASN A 233 1.74 6.75 -6.30
CA ASN A 233 1.67 5.38 -6.81
C ASN A 233 0.26 4.78 -6.77
N PHE A 234 -0.64 5.39 -5.99
CA PHE A 234 -2.00 4.91 -5.74
C PHE A 234 -3.04 6.03 -5.86
N LYS A 235 -2.76 7.05 -6.69
CA LYS A 235 -3.54 8.28 -6.79
C LYS A 235 -5.03 7.99 -7.09
N GLU A 236 -5.30 7.16 -8.07
CA GLU A 236 -6.66 6.86 -8.51
C GLU A 236 -7.46 6.14 -7.42
N ILE A 237 -6.90 5.05 -6.88
CA ILE A 237 -7.60 4.31 -5.82
C ILE A 237 -7.75 5.13 -4.55
N THR A 238 -6.76 5.95 -4.19
CA THR A 238 -6.85 6.85 -3.03
C THR A 238 -8.02 7.81 -3.20
N LYS A 239 -8.17 8.40 -4.40
CA LYS A 239 -9.32 9.28 -4.69
C LYS A 239 -10.65 8.54 -4.49
N ARG A 240 -10.81 7.35 -5.07
CA ARG A 240 -12.04 6.54 -4.93
C ARG A 240 -12.35 6.19 -3.47
N ILE A 241 -11.32 5.78 -2.70
CA ILE A 241 -11.42 5.48 -1.26
C ILE A 241 -11.92 6.70 -0.47
N ILE A 242 -11.44 7.91 -0.80
CA ILE A 242 -11.87 9.15 -0.16
C ILE A 242 -13.30 9.52 -0.57
N ASP A 243 -13.62 9.45 -1.86
CA ASP A 243 -14.96 9.79 -2.41
C ASP A 243 -16.04 8.89 -1.79
N LYS A 244 -15.75 7.61 -1.58
CA LYS A 244 -16.65 6.63 -0.91
C LYS A 244 -16.57 6.70 0.63
N LYS A 245 -15.84 7.66 1.22
CA LYS A 245 -15.69 7.84 2.68
C LYS A 245 -15.08 6.63 3.43
N ILE A 246 -14.40 5.76 2.74
CA ILE A 246 -13.62 4.65 3.31
C ILE A 246 -12.34 5.19 3.97
N GLY A 247 -11.84 6.33 3.52
CA GLY A 247 -10.60 6.93 4.03
C GLY A 247 -10.61 8.44 4.05
N MET A 248 -9.52 8.99 4.61
CA MET A 248 -9.25 10.42 4.74
C MET A 248 -7.83 10.72 4.29
N GLN A 249 -7.65 11.84 3.59
CA GLN A 249 -6.31 12.37 3.31
C GLN A 249 -6.02 13.54 4.25
N VAL A 250 -4.84 13.51 4.86
CA VAL A 250 -4.41 14.51 5.84
C VAL A 250 -3.06 15.11 5.45
N GLY A 251 -2.87 16.38 5.77
CA GLY A 251 -1.70 17.14 5.34
C GLY A 251 -0.77 17.59 6.45
N SER A 252 -1.20 17.49 7.71
CA SER A 252 -0.45 17.95 8.86
C SER A 252 -0.55 16.99 10.05
N GLN A 253 0.28 17.21 11.07
CA GLN A 253 0.22 16.46 12.33
C GLN A 253 -1.12 16.65 13.05
N GLU A 254 -1.64 17.86 13.03
CA GLU A 254 -2.89 18.24 13.70
C GLU A 254 -4.08 17.56 13.03
N GLU A 255 -4.10 17.53 11.69
CA GLU A 255 -5.13 16.82 10.92
C GLU A 255 -5.06 15.31 11.19
N LEU A 256 -3.87 14.72 11.22
CA LEU A 256 -3.69 13.31 11.57
C LEU A 256 -4.24 13.00 12.96
N ASN A 257 -3.89 13.81 13.95
CA ASN A 257 -4.36 13.64 15.33
C ASN A 257 -5.89 13.70 15.43
N ARG A 258 -6.51 14.71 14.81
CA ARG A 258 -7.97 14.86 14.78
C ARG A 258 -8.68 13.71 14.05
N SER A 259 -8.11 13.27 12.94
CA SER A 259 -8.67 12.15 12.16
C SER A 259 -8.61 10.85 12.94
N LEU A 260 -7.49 10.55 13.58
CA LEU A 260 -7.35 9.38 14.44
C LEU A 260 -8.34 9.43 15.62
N GLU A 261 -8.43 10.57 16.30
CA GLU A 261 -9.39 10.76 17.40
C GLU A 261 -10.83 10.54 16.93
N LEU A 262 -11.21 11.14 15.81
CA LEU A 262 -12.56 10.98 15.23
C LEU A 262 -12.90 9.53 14.93
N LEU A 263 -11.98 8.80 14.29
CA LEU A 263 -12.20 7.43 13.88
C LEU A 263 -12.19 6.45 15.06
N LEU A 264 -11.35 6.70 16.07
CA LEU A 264 -11.28 5.85 17.27
C LEU A 264 -12.49 6.04 18.21
N ARG A 265 -13.19 7.17 18.14
CA ARG A 265 -14.47 7.39 18.86
C ARG A 265 -15.65 6.64 18.25
N LYS A 266 -15.55 6.29 16.96
CA LYS A 266 -16.62 5.63 16.21
C LYS A 266 -16.39 4.12 16.15
N LYS A 267 -17.50 3.36 16.21
CA LYS A 267 -17.43 1.95 15.85
C LYS A 267 -17.34 1.86 14.32
N VAL A 268 -16.27 1.28 13.83
CA VAL A 268 -16.07 1.08 12.38
C VAL A 268 -16.98 -0.05 11.89
N ASP A 269 -17.82 0.25 10.91
CA ASP A 269 -18.65 -0.74 10.21
C ASP A 269 -17.83 -1.35 9.06
N ARG A 270 -17.18 -2.47 9.35
CA ARG A 270 -16.30 -3.17 8.42
C ARG A 270 -17.04 -3.73 7.19
N GLU A 271 -18.28 -4.19 7.37
CA GLU A 271 -19.05 -4.76 6.26
C GLU A 271 -19.51 -3.66 5.30
N SER A 272 -19.92 -2.51 5.82
CA SER A 272 -20.24 -1.36 4.99
C SER A 272 -19.03 -0.91 4.15
N ILE A 273 -17.80 -0.88 4.74
CA ILE A 273 -16.58 -0.54 4.03
C ILE A 273 -16.28 -1.53 2.90
N LYS A 274 -16.41 -2.83 3.15
CA LYS A 274 -16.20 -3.87 2.13
C LYS A 274 -17.20 -3.76 0.99
N ASN A 275 -18.48 -3.52 1.29
CA ASN A 275 -19.50 -3.33 0.27
C ASN A 275 -19.21 -2.10 -0.60
N GLN A 276 -18.85 -0.97 0.00
CA GLN A 276 -18.44 0.23 -0.73
C GLN A 276 -17.18 -0.02 -1.60
N LEU A 277 -16.26 -0.88 -1.14
CA LEU A 277 -15.09 -1.24 -1.94
C LEU A 277 -15.45 -2.11 -3.15
N MET A 278 -16.42 -3.05 -3.01
CA MET A 278 -16.90 -3.86 -4.14
C MET A 278 -17.52 -2.99 -5.24
N GLU A 279 -18.27 -1.94 -4.87
CA GLU A 279 -18.79 -0.97 -5.83
C GLU A 279 -17.65 -0.26 -6.61
N ILE A 280 -16.53 0.04 -5.96
CA ILE A 280 -15.35 0.62 -6.61
C ILE A 280 -14.77 -0.35 -7.65
N ASP A 281 -14.72 -1.63 -7.34
CA ASP A 281 -14.19 -2.68 -8.24
C ASP A 281 -15.09 -2.87 -9.47
N GLU A 282 -16.41 -2.79 -9.31
CA GLU A 282 -17.38 -2.90 -10.40
C GLU A 282 -17.34 -1.68 -11.32
N GLU A 283 -17.23 -0.46 -10.79
CA GLU A 283 -17.07 0.77 -11.55
C GLU A 283 -15.72 0.84 -12.31
N GLY A 284 -14.74 0.03 -11.92
CA GLY A 284 -13.40 -0.03 -12.52
C GLY A 284 -13.21 -1.09 -13.61
N ARG A 285 -14.19 -1.99 -13.77
CA ARG A 285 -14.25 -3.01 -14.83
C ARG A 285 -15.00 -2.50 -16.04
#